data_7231c6d5a924a11f088ede7ef7198674
#
_entry.id   7231c6d5a924a11f088ede7ef7198674
#
_cell.length_a   1.000
_cell.length_b   1.000
_cell.length_c   1.000
_cell.angle_alpha   90.00
_cell.angle_beta   90.00
_cell.angle_gamma   90.00
#
_symmetry.space_group_name_H-M   'P 1'
#
loop_
_entity.id
_entity.type
_entity.pdbx_description
1 polymer ?
#
loop_
_entity_poly.entity_id
_entity_poly.type
_entity_poly.pdbx_seq_one_letter_code
_entity_poly.pdbx_strand_id
1 'polypeptide(L)'
;MKAIRKTAPRPGALEFADVDIPACGPGEVLVRVRAASLCGTDAHIYNWDGSVRDMILTSTDGFRRPQIIGHEFCGEVVEVGREVRGTGRGALEPIRTGQLVSAESHIVCGVCYQCRRGQFQVCTGERIIGVHRDGGFAEYIALPAACLWINDPAVVPVEIACIEEPFGNAVHAATEYDPRGQCVVLFGAGPIGLFSIIVAAAFGAERIIAVDTSAFRLDLASRVGANTTLLTTPAPAGDTAGRARERERIVALIRDAAAPYEADLVFEMSGHVDAIDTALRAARRGGKVILFGLPKMQAVTLERYAEDVIFGGVTLKGIVGRKIYETWITTRELVSRADVRSRIRAVITDTIPFPRYEEAFQKMLGRESGKVVLRVSQD
;
A
#
# COMPACT_ATOMS: atom_id res chain seq x y z
N MET A 1 -4.32 6.80 -27.04
CA MET A 1 -3.46 6.09 -26.09
C MET A 1 -4.09 4.78 -25.65
N LYS A 2 -3.27 3.79 -25.30
CA LYS A 2 -3.78 2.56 -24.68
C LYS A 2 -4.05 2.76 -23.19
N ALA A 3 -5.14 2.14 -22.69
CA ALA A 3 -5.52 2.19 -21.27
C ALA A 3 -6.29 0.94 -20.86
N ILE A 4 -6.20 0.58 -19.56
CA ILE A 4 -7.02 -0.46 -18.95
C ILE A 4 -8.16 0.21 -18.20
N ARG A 5 -9.41 -0.09 -18.64
CA ARG A 5 -10.63 0.51 -18.08
C ARG A 5 -11.49 -0.52 -17.39
N LYS A 6 -12.08 -0.16 -16.27
CA LYS A 6 -13.24 -0.82 -15.69
C LYS A 6 -14.49 -0.35 -16.44
N THR A 7 -15.19 -1.27 -17.12
CA THR A 7 -16.28 -0.92 -18.05
C THR A 7 -17.67 -1.11 -17.47
N ALA A 8 -17.80 -1.94 -16.42
CA ALA A 8 -19.08 -2.21 -15.77
C ALA A 8 -18.92 -2.55 -14.26
N PRO A 9 -19.94 -2.29 -13.44
CA PRO A 9 -19.94 -2.56 -12.00
C PRO A 9 -20.20 -4.06 -11.68
N ARG A 10 -19.35 -4.96 -12.18
CA ARG A 10 -19.42 -6.41 -11.98
C ARG A 10 -18.01 -7.01 -11.98
N PRO A 11 -17.80 -8.23 -11.43
CA PRO A 11 -16.52 -8.91 -11.48
C PRO A 11 -15.93 -8.99 -12.89
N GLY A 12 -14.60 -8.91 -12.99
CA GLY A 12 -13.91 -8.75 -14.26
C GLY A 12 -14.21 -7.39 -14.88
N ALA A 13 -14.80 -7.37 -16.06
CA ALA A 13 -15.18 -6.18 -16.80
C ALA A 13 -14.03 -5.15 -16.95
N LEU A 14 -12.82 -5.64 -17.22
CA LEU A 14 -11.69 -4.84 -17.64
C LEU A 14 -11.54 -4.91 -19.17
N GLU A 15 -11.12 -3.82 -19.76
CA GLU A 15 -10.89 -3.68 -21.19
C GLU A 15 -9.57 -2.96 -21.45
N PHE A 16 -8.76 -3.47 -22.36
CA PHE A 16 -7.59 -2.79 -22.90
C PHE A 16 -8.02 -2.02 -24.15
N ALA A 17 -8.20 -0.72 -24.03
CA ALA A 17 -8.86 0.11 -25.04
C ALA A 17 -7.96 1.22 -25.57
N ASP A 18 -8.29 1.68 -26.79
CA ASP A 18 -7.83 2.96 -27.31
C ASP A 18 -8.73 4.07 -26.77
N VAL A 19 -8.13 5.08 -26.18
CA VAL A 19 -8.80 6.27 -25.65
C VAL A 19 -8.02 7.52 -26.03
N ASP A 20 -8.66 8.69 -25.96
CA ASP A 20 -7.98 9.96 -26.19
C ASP A 20 -6.94 10.25 -25.10
N ILE A 21 -5.85 10.91 -25.46
CA ILE A 21 -4.89 11.44 -24.50
C ILE A 21 -5.59 12.57 -23.73
N PRO A 22 -5.54 12.56 -22.38
CA PRO A 22 -6.20 13.60 -21.60
C PRO A 22 -5.55 14.97 -21.84
N ALA A 23 -6.36 16.01 -21.92
CA ALA A 23 -5.87 17.38 -21.96
C ALA A 23 -5.22 17.75 -20.62
N CYS A 24 -4.10 18.47 -20.69
CA CYS A 24 -3.44 19.02 -19.52
C CYS A 24 -4.19 20.27 -19.03
N GLY A 25 -4.84 20.18 -17.87
CA GLY A 25 -5.53 21.31 -17.24
C GLY A 25 -4.56 22.39 -16.77
N PRO A 26 -5.05 23.65 -16.54
CA PRO A 26 -4.16 24.76 -16.17
C PRO A 26 -3.29 24.51 -14.94
N GLY A 27 -3.80 23.83 -13.91
CA GLY A 27 -3.08 23.46 -12.66
C GLY A 27 -2.57 22.02 -12.65
N GLU A 28 -2.63 21.32 -13.79
CA GLU A 28 -2.25 19.92 -13.91
C GLU A 28 -0.93 19.75 -14.67
N VAL A 29 -0.46 18.53 -14.66
CA VAL A 29 0.71 18.07 -15.41
C VAL A 29 0.28 16.83 -16.19
N LEU A 30 0.68 16.72 -17.45
CA LEU A 30 0.55 15.50 -18.24
C LEU A 30 1.81 14.66 -18.07
N VAL A 31 1.63 13.42 -17.63
CA VAL A 31 2.71 12.47 -17.42
C VAL A 31 2.56 11.33 -18.42
N ARG A 32 3.64 11.01 -19.14
CA ARG A 32 3.78 9.77 -19.90
C ARG A 32 4.19 8.66 -18.94
N VAL A 33 3.31 7.71 -18.70
CA VAL A 33 3.53 6.62 -17.74
C VAL A 33 4.58 5.65 -18.28
N ARG A 34 5.57 5.34 -17.46
CA ARG A 34 6.65 4.38 -17.76
C ARG A 34 6.35 3.02 -17.15
N ALA A 35 5.94 3.00 -15.92
CA ALA A 35 5.55 1.79 -15.22
C ALA A 35 4.41 2.08 -14.23
N ALA A 36 3.61 1.06 -13.97
CA ALA A 36 2.58 1.07 -12.95
C ALA A 36 2.58 -0.25 -12.18
N SER A 37 2.10 -0.26 -10.95
CA SER A 37 2.05 -1.51 -10.18
C SER A 37 0.64 -1.82 -9.69
N LEU A 38 0.34 -3.12 -9.50
CA LEU A 38 -0.97 -3.57 -9.03
C LEU A 38 -1.07 -3.49 -7.52
N CYS A 39 -2.20 -2.99 -7.03
CA CYS A 39 -2.56 -2.87 -5.62
C CYS A 39 -3.68 -3.84 -5.24
N GLY A 40 -3.81 -4.14 -3.95
CA GLY A 40 -4.99 -4.83 -3.42
C GLY A 40 -6.31 -4.12 -3.75
N THR A 41 -6.30 -2.80 -3.84
CA THR A 41 -7.43 -1.98 -4.30
C THR A 41 -7.85 -2.35 -5.73
N ASP A 42 -6.90 -2.60 -6.63
CA ASP A 42 -7.21 -3.01 -8.01
C ASP A 42 -7.84 -4.41 -8.06
N ALA A 43 -7.46 -5.31 -7.12
CA ALA A 43 -8.12 -6.60 -6.95
C ALA A 43 -9.59 -6.44 -6.50
N HIS A 44 -9.88 -5.52 -5.58
CA HIS A 44 -11.25 -5.20 -5.17
C HIS A 44 -12.07 -4.58 -6.30
N ILE A 45 -11.48 -3.70 -7.11
CA ILE A 45 -12.12 -3.14 -8.31
C ILE A 45 -12.37 -4.25 -9.34
N TYR A 46 -11.39 -5.15 -9.56
CA TYR A 46 -11.55 -6.29 -10.45
C TYR A 46 -12.69 -7.20 -10.01
N ASN A 47 -12.68 -7.64 -8.75
CA ASN A 47 -13.70 -8.52 -8.18
C ASN A 47 -15.04 -7.81 -7.93
N TRP A 48 -15.05 -6.49 -7.95
CA TRP A 48 -16.21 -5.65 -7.62
C TRP A 48 -16.78 -5.97 -6.24
N ASP A 49 -15.90 -6.01 -5.23
CA ASP A 49 -16.27 -6.41 -3.87
C ASP A 49 -15.74 -5.44 -2.80
N GLY A 50 -16.19 -5.67 -1.56
CA GLY A 50 -15.69 -5.02 -0.37
C GLY A 50 -15.93 -3.51 -0.29
N SER A 51 -15.17 -2.88 0.60
CA SER A 51 -15.28 -1.45 0.91
C SER A 51 -14.90 -0.54 -0.26
N VAL A 52 -14.04 -0.99 -1.16
CA VAL A 52 -13.64 -0.21 -2.35
C VAL A 52 -14.81 -0.04 -3.31
N ARG A 53 -15.59 -1.10 -3.56
CA ARG A 53 -16.83 -1.01 -4.33
C ARG A 53 -17.80 0.01 -3.70
N ASP A 54 -17.99 -0.10 -2.39
CA ASP A 54 -18.93 0.74 -1.66
C ASP A 54 -18.46 2.22 -1.69
N MET A 55 -17.16 2.45 -1.57
CA MET A 55 -16.56 3.78 -1.71
C MET A 55 -16.80 4.39 -3.11
N ILE A 56 -16.66 3.60 -4.19
CA ILE A 56 -16.95 4.07 -5.55
C ILE A 56 -18.43 4.41 -5.69
N LEU A 57 -19.33 3.53 -5.23
CA LEU A 57 -20.78 3.70 -5.38
C LEU A 57 -21.34 4.87 -4.57
N THR A 58 -20.74 5.17 -3.43
CA THR A 58 -21.17 6.29 -2.55
C THR A 58 -20.50 7.61 -2.87
N SER A 59 -19.51 7.63 -3.77
CA SER A 59 -18.88 8.87 -4.22
C SER A 59 -19.87 9.71 -5.04
N THR A 60 -19.62 11.03 -5.07
CA THR A 60 -20.48 12.01 -5.80
C THR A 60 -20.67 11.65 -7.27
N ASP A 61 -19.64 11.05 -7.89
CA ASP A 61 -19.66 10.69 -9.30
C ASP A 61 -20.22 9.27 -9.53
N GLY A 62 -20.15 8.38 -8.54
CA GLY A 62 -20.52 6.98 -8.67
C GLY A 62 -19.76 6.28 -9.80
N PHE A 63 -20.26 5.13 -10.24
CA PHE A 63 -19.76 4.45 -11.44
C PHE A 63 -20.65 4.82 -12.65
N ARG A 64 -20.37 5.97 -13.29
CA ARG A 64 -21.21 6.51 -14.37
C ARG A 64 -20.65 6.28 -15.77
N ARG A 65 -19.35 5.96 -15.91
CA ARG A 65 -18.66 5.75 -17.19
C ARG A 65 -17.54 4.73 -17.02
N PRO A 66 -17.06 4.14 -18.12
CA PRO A 66 -15.80 3.39 -18.07
C PRO A 66 -14.67 4.26 -17.49
N GLN A 67 -13.93 3.72 -16.54
CA GLN A 67 -12.90 4.45 -15.81
C GLN A 67 -11.55 3.74 -15.91
N ILE A 68 -10.50 4.50 -16.23
CA ILE A 68 -9.12 4.01 -16.17
C ILE A 68 -8.75 3.79 -14.70
N ILE A 69 -8.29 2.59 -14.36
CA ILE A 69 -7.90 2.21 -13.01
C ILE A 69 -6.39 2.38 -12.79
N GLY A 70 -5.90 2.01 -11.60
CA GLY A 70 -4.48 2.09 -11.22
C GLY A 70 -4.11 3.41 -10.56
N HIS A 71 -3.44 3.34 -9.43
CA HIS A 71 -3.07 4.51 -8.62
C HIS A 71 -1.60 4.50 -8.20
N GLU A 72 -0.87 3.44 -8.51
CA GLU A 72 0.55 3.29 -8.26
C GLU A 72 1.29 3.34 -9.59
N PHE A 73 1.97 4.42 -9.90
CA PHE A 73 2.66 4.61 -11.18
C PHE A 73 3.80 5.62 -11.09
N CYS A 74 4.67 5.58 -12.07
CA CYS A 74 5.66 6.61 -12.34
C CYS A 74 5.75 6.90 -13.83
N GLY A 75 6.27 8.05 -14.18
CA GLY A 75 6.42 8.43 -15.57
C GLY A 75 7.20 9.71 -15.74
N GLU A 76 7.25 10.17 -16.99
CA GLU A 76 7.96 11.38 -17.40
C GLU A 76 6.97 12.51 -17.64
N VAL A 77 7.26 13.69 -17.13
CA VAL A 77 6.47 14.89 -17.38
C VAL A 77 6.63 15.29 -18.86
N VAL A 78 5.52 15.37 -19.59
CA VAL A 78 5.50 15.75 -21.01
C VAL A 78 4.86 17.11 -21.26
N GLU A 79 3.97 17.57 -20.37
CA GLU A 79 3.35 18.88 -20.44
C GLU A 79 3.10 19.44 -19.04
N VAL A 80 3.28 20.74 -18.86
CA VAL A 80 3.03 21.46 -17.60
C VAL A 80 1.97 22.53 -17.84
N GLY A 81 0.89 22.49 -17.12
CA GLY A 81 -0.19 23.44 -17.23
C GLY A 81 0.23 24.87 -16.89
N ARG A 82 -0.36 25.84 -17.56
CA ARG A 82 0.05 27.27 -17.51
C ARG A 82 -0.05 27.93 -16.12
N GLU A 83 -0.84 27.37 -15.21
CA GLU A 83 -1.03 27.89 -13.85
C GLU A 83 -0.19 27.12 -12.81
N VAL A 84 0.55 26.10 -13.23
CA VAL A 84 1.50 25.41 -12.34
C VAL A 84 2.63 26.36 -12.02
N ARG A 85 2.67 26.83 -10.77
CA ARG A 85 3.67 27.76 -10.30
C ARG A 85 4.49 27.14 -9.18
N GLY A 86 5.80 27.18 -9.32
CA GLY A 86 6.73 26.71 -8.30
C GLY A 86 6.80 25.20 -8.20
N THR A 87 7.08 24.73 -7.02
CA THR A 87 7.19 23.32 -6.69
C THR A 87 5.80 22.75 -6.37
N GLY A 88 5.47 21.56 -6.84
CA GLY A 88 4.42 20.76 -6.21
C GLY A 88 4.72 20.67 -4.71
N ARG A 89 3.72 20.46 -3.85
CA ARG A 89 3.94 20.46 -2.38
C ARG A 89 5.00 19.45 -1.91
N GLY A 90 5.33 18.47 -2.74
CA GLY A 90 6.39 17.48 -2.47
C GLY A 90 7.69 17.73 -3.24
N ALA A 91 7.74 18.69 -4.16
CA ALA A 91 8.93 18.95 -4.94
C ALA A 91 9.71 20.14 -4.37
N LEU A 92 11.00 19.96 -4.15
CA LEU A 92 11.92 21.05 -3.79
C LEU A 92 12.30 21.90 -5.01
N GLU A 93 11.94 21.46 -6.21
CA GLU A 93 12.28 22.05 -7.48
C GLU A 93 11.03 22.34 -8.33
N PRO A 94 11.08 23.32 -9.26
CA PRO A 94 10.02 23.52 -10.22
C PRO A 94 9.81 22.29 -11.10
N ILE A 95 8.54 21.96 -11.34
CA ILE A 95 8.17 20.88 -12.26
C ILE A 95 8.50 21.30 -13.69
N ARG A 96 9.17 20.41 -14.43
CA ARG A 96 9.58 20.63 -15.83
C ARG A 96 9.37 19.37 -16.65
N THR A 97 9.21 19.54 -17.96
CA THR A 97 9.19 18.42 -18.91
C THR A 97 10.50 17.64 -18.85
N GLY A 98 10.42 16.32 -19.07
CA GLY A 98 11.56 15.40 -19.00
C GLY A 98 11.87 14.86 -17.60
N GLN A 99 11.26 15.39 -16.54
CA GLN A 99 11.49 14.87 -15.18
C GLN A 99 10.77 13.56 -14.96
N LEU A 100 11.45 12.59 -14.32
CA LEU A 100 10.84 11.39 -13.78
C LEU A 100 10.08 11.73 -12.50
N VAL A 101 8.82 11.32 -12.44
CA VAL A 101 7.93 11.60 -11.32
C VAL A 101 7.17 10.35 -10.86
N SER A 102 6.90 10.28 -9.56
CA SER A 102 5.87 9.44 -8.94
C SER A 102 4.72 10.33 -8.49
N ALA A 103 3.60 9.75 -8.07
CA ALA A 103 2.44 10.53 -7.68
C ALA A 103 1.82 10.07 -6.36
N GLU A 104 1.43 11.06 -5.54
CA GLU A 104 0.46 10.85 -4.48
C GLU A 104 -0.90 10.58 -5.10
N SER A 105 -1.50 9.45 -4.76
CA SER A 105 -2.78 9.03 -5.33
C SER A 105 -3.99 9.75 -4.72
N HIS A 106 -3.85 10.33 -3.52
CA HIS A 106 -4.91 11.01 -2.80
C HIS A 106 -4.89 12.53 -3.08
N ILE A 107 -5.87 13.00 -3.84
CA ILE A 107 -6.09 14.43 -4.10
C ILE A 107 -6.94 14.98 -2.95
N VAL A 108 -6.34 15.76 -2.07
CA VAL A 108 -7.00 16.31 -0.88
C VAL A 108 -7.66 17.65 -1.15
N CYS A 109 -8.78 17.95 -0.48
CA CYS A 109 -9.52 19.19 -0.70
C CYS A 109 -8.82 20.44 -0.13
N GLY A 110 -7.92 20.30 0.85
CA GLY A 110 -7.18 21.39 1.49
C GLY A 110 -7.98 22.26 2.47
N VAL A 111 -9.32 22.11 2.53
CA VAL A 111 -10.21 23.04 3.26
C VAL A 111 -11.06 22.39 4.37
N CYS A 112 -11.20 21.07 4.40
CA CYS A 112 -11.97 20.40 5.46
C CYS A 112 -11.26 20.50 6.81
N TYR A 113 -11.96 20.10 7.87
CA TYR A 113 -11.42 20.18 9.23
C TYR A 113 -10.11 19.42 9.36
N GLN A 114 -10.04 18.21 8.81
CA GLN A 114 -8.86 17.34 8.83
C GLN A 114 -7.67 17.97 8.10
N CYS A 115 -7.90 18.53 6.90
CA CYS A 115 -6.86 19.22 6.14
C CYS A 115 -6.30 20.43 6.90
N ARG A 116 -7.17 21.21 7.55
CA ARG A 116 -6.75 22.36 8.39
C ARG A 116 -5.92 21.94 9.61
N ARG A 117 -6.06 20.69 10.04
CA ARG A 117 -5.28 20.08 11.13
C ARG A 117 -4.00 19.37 10.64
N GLY A 118 -3.72 19.41 9.33
CA GLY A 118 -2.60 18.69 8.74
C GLY A 118 -2.81 17.17 8.59
N GLN A 119 -4.03 16.68 8.84
CA GLN A 119 -4.37 15.25 8.74
C GLN A 119 -4.93 14.95 7.35
N PHE A 120 -4.10 15.12 6.33
CA PHE A 120 -4.50 15.03 4.94
C PHE A 120 -4.98 13.64 4.54
N GLN A 121 -4.42 12.57 5.11
CA GLN A 121 -4.75 11.18 4.86
C GLN A 121 -6.19 10.78 5.25
N VAL A 122 -6.87 11.61 6.01
CA VAL A 122 -8.28 11.44 6.41
C VAL A 122 -9.15 12.60 5.92
N CYS A 123 -8.79 13.17 4.78
CA CYS A 123 -9.55 14.24 4.14
C CYS A 123 -10.96 13.76 3.77
N THR A 124 -12.01 14.47 4.24
CA THR A 124 -13.40 14.10 3.95
C THR A 124 -13.86 14.42 2.52
N GLY A 125 -13.09 15.19 1.78
CA GLY A 125 -13.34 15.53 0.38
C GLY A 125 -12.24 15.00 -0.55
N GLU A 126 -11.59 13.90 -0.18
CA GLU A 126 -10.55 13.30 -1.03
C GLU A 126 -11.10 12.70 -2.30
N ARG A 127 -10.26 12.73 -3.35
CA ARG A 127 -10.49 11.98 -4.57
C ARG A 127 -9.26 11.15 -4.87
N ILE A 128 -9.43 9.84 -5.04
CA ILE A 128 -8.34 8.90 -5.28
C ILE A 128 -8.21 8.67 -6.78
N ILE A 129 -6.99 8.83 -7.30
CA ILE A 129 -6.62 8.52 -8.68
C ILE A 129 -6.87 7.03 -8.93
N GLY A 130 -7.45 6.66 -10.08
CA GLY A 130 -7.80 5.28 -10.41
C GLY A 130 -9.06 4.74 -9.71
N VAL A 131 -9.66 5.51 -8.78
CA VAL A 131 -10.87 5.14 -8.02
C VAL A 131 -12.00 6.16 -8.24
N HIS A 132 -11.71 7.46 -8.09
CA HIS A 132 -12.69 8.54 -8.24
C HIS A 132 -12.45 9.38 -9.51
N ARG A 133 -11.32 9.20 -10.15
CA ARG A 133 -10.95 9.76 -11.47
C ARG A 133 -10.05 8.79 -12.20
N ASP A 134 -9.82 9.03 -13.48
CA ASP A 134 -8.95 8.19 -14.30
C ASP A 134 -7.56 8.04 -13.69
N GLY A 135 -7.03 6.84 -13.76
CA GLY A 135 -5.81 6.39 -13.13
C GLY A 135 -4.62 6.20 -14.08
N GLY A 136 -3.56 5.59 -13.55
CA GLY A 136 -2.28 5.41 -14.21
C GLY A 136 -2.11 4.11 -15.02
N PHE A 137 -3.13 3.25 -15.13
CA PHE A 137 -3.06 2.13 -16.08
C PHE A 137 -3.39 2.60 -17.49
N ALA A 138 -2.59 3.53 -17.97
CA ALA A 138 -2.66 4.17 -19.26
C ALA A 138 -1.29 4.68 -19.70
N GLU A 139 -1.10 4.92 -21.00
CA GLU A 139 0.16 5.51 -21.49
C GLU A 139 0.36 6.96 -21.04
N TYR A 140 -0.72 7.70 -20.77
CA TYR A 140 -0.67 9.08 -20.27
C TYR A 140 -1.72 9.31 -19.20
N ILE A 141 -1.37 10.19 -18.25
CA ILE A 141 -2.29 10.66 -17.22
C ILE A 141 -2.09 12.16 -16.96
N ALA A 142 -3.22 12.91 -16.88
CA ALA A 142 -3.21 14.28 -16.39
C ALA A 142 -3.61 14.30 -14.91
N LEU A 143 -2.83 14.97 -14.05
CA LEU A 143 -3.07 15.02 -12.62
C LEU A 143 -2.61 16.36 -12.02
N PRO A 144 -3.18 16.77 -10.85
CA PRO A 144 -2.76 18.00 -10.19
C PRO A 144 -1.27 18.01 -9.89
N ALA A 145 -0.59 19.10 -10.21
CA ALA A 145 0.83 19.26 -9.95
C ALA A 145 1.23 19.02 -8.48
N ALA A 146 0.30 19.31 -7.55
CA ALA A 146 0.49 19.08 -6.13
C ALA A 146 0.64 17.60 -5.73
N CYS A 147 0.27 16.66 -6.60
CA CYS A 147 0.42 15.22 -6.38
C CYS A 147 1.79 14.70 -6.79
N LEU A 148 2.61 15.47 -7.51
CA LEU A 148 3.85 14.98 -8.09
C LEU A 148 5.03 15.01 -7.11
N TRP A 149 5.84 13.97 -7.19
CA TRP A 149 7.14 13.80 -6.55
C TRP A 149 8.20 13.56 -7.60
N ILE A 150 9.19 14.46 -7.66
CA ILE A 150 10.28 14.40 -8.66
C ILE A 150 11.33 13.41 -8.16
N ASN A 151 11.74 12.50 -9.03
CA ASN A 151 12.77 11.50 -8.79
C ASN A 151 14.03 11.79 -9.63
N ASP A 152 15.20 11.56 -9.05
CA ASP A 152 16.44 11.49 -9.79
C ASP A 152 16.58 10.08 -10.41
N PRO A 153 16.50 9.93 -11.74
CA PRO A 153 16.58 8.62 -12.39
C PRO A 153 17.93 7.92 -12.20
N ALA A 154 19.00 8.67 -11.86
CA ALA A 154 20.30 8.09 -11.51
C ALA A 154 20.27 7.37 -10.14
N VAL A 155 19.35 7.75 -9.27
CA VAL A 155 19.21 7.20 -7.91
C VAL A 155 18.02 6.26 -7.81
N VAL A 156 16.86 6.69 -8.33
CA VAL A 156 15.59 5.94 -8.22
C VAL A 156 15.17 5.44 -9.62
N PRO A 157 15.43 4.17 -9.94
CA PRO A 157 15.02 3.62 -11.23
C PRO A 157 13.51 3.45 -11.32
N VAL A 158 12.99 3.36 -12.55
CA VAL A 158 11.56 3.34 -12.87
C VAL A 158 10.78 2.27 -12.09
N GLU A 159 11.32 1.08 -11.93
CA GLU A 159 10.68 -0.02 -11.19
C GLU A 159 10.57 0.25 -9.68
N ILE A 160 11.40 1.14 -9.14
CA ILE A 160 11.29 1.60 -7.75
C ILE A 160 10.34 2.79 -7.66
N ALA A 161 10.45 3.74 -8.60
CA ALA A 161 9.61 4.92 -8.64
C ALA A 161 8.12 4.58 -8.71
N CYS A 162 7.71 3.56 -9.48
CA CYS A 162 6.29 3.17 -9.61
C CYS A 162 5.69 2.56 -8.34
N ILE A 163 6.50 2.22 -7.34
CA ILE A 163 6.04 1.63 -6.08
C ILE A 163 6.29 2.53 -4.85
N GLU A 164 6.74 3.77 -5.05
CA GLU A 164 6.91 4.71 -3.93
C GLU A 164 5.60 4.99 -3.21
N GLU A 165 4.49 5.03 -3.94
CA GLU A 165 3.15 5.21 -3.39
C GLU A 165 2.81 4.11 -2.37
N PRO A 166 2.82 2.80 -2.70
CA PRO A 166 2.55 1.76 -1.71
C PRO A 166 3.66 1.60 -0.67
N PHE A 167 4.91 1.90 -1.01
CA PHE A 167 6.00 1.94 -0.05
C PHE A 167 5.76 3.01 1.02
N GLY A 168 5.22 4.18 0.63
CA GLY A 168 4.80 5.23 1.56
C GLY A 168 3.71 4.79 2.56
N ASN A 169 2.81 3.87 2.17
CA ASN A 169 1.86 3.26 3.10
C ASN A 169 2.57 2.47 4.20
N ALA A 170 3.57 1.68 3.81
CA ALA A 170 4.41 0.95 4.75
C ALA A 170 5.24 1.87 5.64
N VAL A 171 5.78 2.97 5.08
CA VAL A 171 6.47 4.01 5.87
C VAL A 171 5.54 4.57 6.95
N HIS A 172 4.31 4.96 6.60
CA HIS A 172 3.34 5.46 7.57
C HIS A 172 3.08 4.43 8.69
N ALA A 173 2.77 3.20 8.33
CA ALA A 173 2.45 2.15 9.30
C ALA A 173 3.64 1.83 10.21
N ALA A 174 4.84 1.67 9.64
CA ALA A 174 6.02 1.22 10.38
C ALA A 174 6.71 2.34 11.18
N THR A 175 6.42 3.61 10.90
CA THR A 175 6.98 4.77 11.62
C THR A 175 5.98 5.52 12.48
N GLU A 176 4.72 5.07 12.58
CA GLU A 176 3.75 5.66 13.51
C GLU A 176 4.24 5.61 14.95
N TYR A 177 4.98 4.56 15.29
CA TYR A 177 5.78 4.45 16.49
C TYR A 177 7.21 4.09 16.12
N ASP A 178 8.20 4.61 16.82
CA ASP A 178 9.62 4.33 16.54
C ASP A 178 9.92 2.83 16.74
N PRO A 179 10.31 2.08 15.70
CA PRO A 179 10.61 0.67 15.81
C PRO A 179 12.03 0.37 16.33
N ARG A 180 12.87 1.39 16.54
CA ARG A 180 14.27 1.23 16.95
C ARG A 180 14.41 0.50 18.26
N GLY A 181 15.19 -0.60 18.24
CA GLY A 181 15.41 -1.43 19.40
C GLY A 181 14.19 -2.22 19.87
N GLN A 182 13.11 -2.26 19.07
CA GLN A 182 11.86 -2.92 19.41
C GLN A 182 11.75 -4.30 18.74
N CYS A 183 11.01 -5.21 19.38
CA CYS A 183 10.55 -6.44 18.75
C CYS A 183 9.26 -6.18 18.00
N VAL A 184 9.32 -6.34 16.68
CA VAL A 184 8.22 -6.12 15.73
C VAL A 184 7.65 -7.45 15.29
N VAL A 185 6.33 -7.62 15.38
CA VAL A 185 5.61 -8.77 14.82
C VAL A 185 4.71 -8.28 13.69
N LEU A 186 4.74 -8.97 12.54
CA LEU A 186 3.95 -8.62 11.39
C LEU A 186 3.02 -9.78 11.01
N PHE A 187 1.73 -9.53 10.94
CA PHE A 187 0.72 -10.42 10.39
C PHE A 187 0.34 -10.01 8.97
N GLY A 188 0.59 -10.88 8.00
CA GLY A 188 0.32 -10.64 6.60
C GLY A 188 1.53 -10.09 5.83
N ALA A 189 2.34 -10.99 5.25
CA ALA A 189 3.49 -10.68 4.42
C ALA A 189 3.10 -10.42 2.94
N GLY A 190 1.97 -9.72 2.70
CA GLY A 190 1.66 -9.14 1.40
C GLY A 190 2.61 -7.99 1.06
N PRO A 191 2.49 -7.34 -0.11
CA PRO A 191 3.43 -6.30 -0.53
C PRO A 191 3.65 -5.19 0.50
N ILE A 192 2.57 -4.67 1.11
CA ILE A 192 2.68 -3.62 2.16
C ILE A 192 3.37 -4.17 3.40
N GLY A 193 3.05 -5.42 3.82
CA GLY A 193 3.72 -6.08 4.93
C GLY A 193 5.22 -6.26 4.68
N LEU A 194 5.60 -6.73 3.48
CA LEU A 194 7.01 -6.87 3.08
C LEU A 194 7.74 -5.51 3.10
N PHE A 195 7.11 -4.46 2.61
CA PHE A 195 7.65 -3.11 2.70
C PHE A 195 7.76 -2.61 4.14
N SER A 196 6.79 -2.95 5.02
CA SER A 196 6.86 -2.61 6.45
C SER A 196 8.03 -3.29 7.15
N ILE A 197 8.38 -4.54 6.77
CA ILE A 197 9.59 -5.23 7.24
C ILE A 197 10.84 -4.44 6.83
N ILE A 198 10.92 -4.02 5.55
CA ILE A 198 12.06 -3.22 5.04
C ILE A 198 12.22 -1.94 5.84
N VAL A 199 11.11 -1.22 6.07
CA VAL A 199 11.11 0.04 6.82
C VAL A 199 11.51 -0.19 8.28
N ALA A 200 10.90 -1.15 8.98
CA ALA A 200 11.22 -1.46 10.37
C ALA A 200 12.71 -1.83 10.54
N ALA A 201 13.26 -2.66 9.63
CA ALA A 201 14.68 -3.01 9.61
C ALA A 201 15.56 -1.78 9.34
N ALA A 202 15.18 -0.90 8.39
CA ALA A 202 15.92 0.31 8.06
C ALA A 202 15.97 1.33 9.20
N PHE A 203 14.94 1.33 10.06
CA PHE A 203 14.86 2.14 11.28
C PHE A 203 15.46 1.46 12.53
N GLY A 204 15.99 0.24 12.39
CA GLY A 204 16.73 -0.42 13.45
C GLY A 204 15.86 -1.18 14.45
N ALA A 205 14.78 -1.81 13.99
CA ALA A 205 14.07 -2.81 14.80
C ALA A 205 15.06 -3.91 15.24
N GLU A 206 15.01 -4.28 16.52
CA GLU A 206 15.91 -5.29 17.08
C GLU A 206 15.58 -6.69 16.57
N ARG A 207 14.29 -6.97 16.42
CA ARG A 207 13.78 -8.25 15.95
C ARG A 207 12.51 -8.06 15.13
N ILE A 208 12.41 -8.78 14.03
CA ILE A 208 11.23 -8.77 13.16
C ILE A 208 10.76 -10.20 12.95
N ILE A 209 9.53 -10.49 13.37
CA ILE A 209 8.86 -11.79 13.23
C ILE A 209 7.71 -11.64 12.24
N ALA A 210 7.73 -12.38 11.14
CA ALA A 210 6.68 -12.34 10.13
C ALA A 210 5.78 -13.58 10.21
N VAL A 211 4.46 -13.37 10.18
CA VAL A 211 3.44 -14.44 10.21
C VAL A 211 2.60 -14.33 8.94
N ASP A 212 2.50 -15.41 8.18
CA ASP A 212 1.65 -15.48 6.97
C ASP A 212 1.16 -16.91 6.74
N THR A 213 0.16 -17.06 5.89
CA THR A 213 -0.37 -18.37 5.43
C THR A 213 0.37 -18.90 4.19
N SER A 214 1.23 -18.11 3.57
CA SER A 214 1.97 -18.45 2.36
C SER A 214 3.46 -18.63 2.66
N ALA A 215 3.97 -19.83 2.47
CA ALA A 215 5.40 -20.11 2.59
C ALA A 215 6.23 -19.28 1.59
N PHE A 216 5.70 -19.01 0.38
CA PHE A 216 6.32 -18.15 -0.61
C PHE A 216 6.53 -16.72 -0.08
N ARG A 217 5.50 -16.14 0.55
CA ARG A 217 5.59 -14.79 1.12
C ARG A 217 6.51 -14.72 2.33
N LEU A 218 6.57 -15.80 3.11
CA LEU A 218 7.49 -15.91 4.24
C LEU A 218 8.95 -16.01 3.78
N ASP A 219 9.23 -16.67 2.66
CA ASP A 219 10.56 -16.65 2.04
C ASP A 219 10.94 -15.22 1.62
N LEU A 220 10.03 -14.48 0.98
CA LEU A 220 10.25 -13.06 0.68
C LEU A 220 10.49 -12.24 1.95
N ALA A 221 9.70 -12.46 3.01
CA ALA A 221 9.84 -11.76 4.29
C ALA A 221 11.24 -11.95 4.90
N SER A 222 11.76 -13.18 4.88
CA SER A 222 13.12 -13.48 5.33
C SER A 222 14.17 -12.73 4.49
N ARG A 223 14.02 -12.74 3.18
CA ARG A 223 14.96 -12.06 2.25
C ARG A 223 14.99 -10.54 2.41
N VAL A 224 13.88 -9.93 2.85
CA VAL A 224 13.79 -8.47 3.01
C VAL A 224 14.05 -7.99 4.44
N GLY A 225 14.26 -8.89 5.41
CA GLY A 225 14.75 -8.50 6.73
C GLY A 225 14.02 -9.08 7.94
N ALA A 226 13.05 -9.99 7.76
CA ALA A 226 12.50 -10.72 8.91
C ALA A 226 13.52 -11.69 9.48
N ASN A 227 13.69 -11.67 10.81
CA ASN A 227 14.59 -12.58 11.53
C ASN A 227 13.99 -13.96 11.70
N THR A 228 12.67 -14.03 11.86
CA THR A 228 11.91 -15.27 12.04
C THR A 228 10.64 -15.22 11.21
N THR A 229 10.29 -16.34 10.61
CA THR A 229 9.04 -16.49 9.84
C THR A 229 8.21 -17.62 10.41
N LEU A 230 6.91 -17.41 10.57
CA LEU A 230 5.97 -18.36 11.16
C LEU A 230 4.82 -18.62 10.19
N LEU A 231 4.70 -19.86 9.74
CA LEU A 231 3.59 -20.30 8.92
C LEU A 231 2.35 -20.55 9.78
N THR A 232 1.24 -19.91 9.46
CA THR A 232 -0.06 -20.16 10.08
C THR A 232 -1.00 -20.84 9.11
N THR A 233 -1.86 -21.69 9.63
CA THR A 233 -2.86 -22.42 8.83
C THR A 233 -4.26 -22.01 9.28
N PRO A 234 -5.02 -21.27 8.44
CA PRO A 234 -6.39 -20.91 8.77
C PRO A 234 -7.23 -22.16 9.01
N ALA A 235 -7.95 -22.19 10.11
CA ALA A 235 -8.90 -23.27 10.36
C ALA A 235 -10.07 -23.20 9.37
N PRO A 236 -10.70 -24.33 9.03
CA PRO A 236 -11.89 -24.38 8.18
C PRO A 236 -13.01 -23.47 8.71
N ALA A 237 -13.85 -22.96 7.79
CA ALA A 237 -15.00 -22.16 8.16
C ALA A 237 -15.91 -22.94 9.14
N GLY A 238 -16.27 -22.31 10.27
CA GLY A 238 -17.09 -22.93 11.32
C GLY A 238 -16.30 -23.70 12.39
N ASP A 239 -15.02 -24.03 12.18
CA ASP A 239 -14.19 -24.68 13.20
C ASP A 239 -13.64 -23.65 14.20
N THR A 240 -14.46 -23.27 15.16
CA THR A 240 -14.09 -22.33 16.22
C THR A 240 -12.98 -22.89 17.14
N ALA A 241 -13.01 -24.19 17.43
CA ALA A 241 -12.01 -24.83 18.26
C ALA A 241 -10.65 -24.91 17.55
N GLY A 242 -10.64 -25.22 16.26
CA GLY A 242 -9.43 -25.19 15.43
C GLY A 242 -8.81 -23.79 15.37
N ARG A 243 -9.64 -22.75 15.17
CA ARG A 243 -9.19 -21.36 15.22
C ARG A 243 -8.55 -20.99 16.54
N ALA A 244 -9.16 -21.37 17.66
CA ALA A 244 -8.62 -21.10 18.98
C ALA A 244 -7.26 -21.81 19.19
N ARG A 245 -7.15 -23.09 18.82
CA ARG A 245 -5.88 -23.85 18.91
C ARG A 245 -4.77 -23.24 18.07
N GLU A 246 -5.09 -22.87 16.82
CA GLU A 246 -4.08 -22.27 15.92
C GLU A 246 -3.61 -20.91 16.44
N ARG A 247 -4.50 -20.09 16.96
CA ARG A 247 -4.19 -18.81 17.59
C ARG A 247 -3.24 -18.98 18.77
N GLU A 248 -3.56 -19.88 19.72
CA GLU A 248 -2.69 -20.16 20.85
C GLU A 248 -1.31 -20.67 20.40
N ARG A 249 -1.28 -21.53 19.39
CA ARG A 249 -0.01 -22.04 18.81
C ARG A 249 0.83 -20.89 18.26
N ILE A 250 0.24 -19.99 17.47
CA ILE A 250 0.97 -18.86 16.87
C ILE A 250 1.44 -17.87 17.94
N VAL A 251 0.61 -17.57 18.95
CA VAL A 251 1.00 -16.70 20.06
C VAL A 251 2.17 -17.30 20.85
N ALA A 252 2.16 -18.61 21.12
CA ALA A 252 3.25 -19.29 21.79
C ALA A 252 4.55 -19.21 20.97
N LEU A 253 4.48 -19.47 19.66
CA LEU A 253 5.64 -19.39 18.77
C LEU A 253 6.20 -17.95 18.66
N ILE A 254 5.33 -16.94 18.66
CA ILE A 254 5.75 -15.54 18.68
C ILE A 254 6.50 -15.22 19.97
N ARG A 255 5.98 -15.64 21.13
CA ARG A 255 6.63 -15.42 22.43
C ARG A 255 8.01 -16.10 22.50
N ASP A 256 8.11 -17.31 22.01
CA ASP A 256 9.39 -18.04 21.95
C ASP A 256 10.38 -17.33 21.01
N ALA A 257 9.93 -16.95 19.80
CA ALA A 257 10.75 -16.23 18.83
C ALA A 257 11.14 -14.82 19.29
N ALA A 258 10.32 -14.17 20.12
CA ALA A 258 10.60 -12.84 20.66
C ALA A 258 11.58 -12.87 21.84
N ALA A 259 11.71 -13.99 22.56
CA ALA A 259 12.52 -14.06 23.77
C ALA A 259 14.00 -13.61 23.56
N PRO A 260 14.62 -12.90 24.51
CA PRO A 260 14.11 -12.51 25.83
C PRO A 260 13.22 -11.26 25.81
N TYR A 261 12.93 -10.70 24.65
CA TYR A 261 12.01 -9.59 24.45
C TYR A 261 10.56 -10.08 24.43
N GLU A 262 9.64 -9.13 24.28
CA GLU A 262 8.22 -9.38 23.97
C GLU A 262 7.82 -8.55 22.75
N ALA A 263 6.67 -8.82 22.15
CA ALA A 263 6.21 -8.08 20.98
C ALA A 263 5.79 -6.64 21.35
N ASP A 264 6.67 -5.68 21.10
CA ASP A 264 6.46 -4.26 21.39
C ASP A 264 5.48 -3.60 20.41
N LEU A 265 5.71 -3.87 19.12
CA LEU A 265 4.92 -3.37 18.00
C LEU A 265 4.37 -4.55 17.21
N VAL A 266 3.08 -4.54 16.95
CA VAL A 266 2.43 -5.57 16.13
C VAL A 266 1.75 -4.89 14.94
N PHE A 267 2.12 -5.30 13.73
CA PHE A 267 1.55 -4.78 12.49
C PHE A 267 0.56 -5.80 11.91
N GLU A 268 -0.71 -5.46 11.88
CA GLU A 268 -1.75 -6.26 11.22
C GLU A 268 -2.02 -5.69 9.82
N MET A 269 -1.49 -6.40 8.79
CA MET A 269 -1.50 -5.99 7.40
C MET A 269 -2.39 -6.87 6.52
N SER A 270 -3.00 -7.92 7.09
CA SER A 270 -3.77 -8.90 6.32
C SER A 270 -5.25 -8.57 6.22
N GLY A 271 -5.81 -7.86 7.20
CA GLY A 271 -7.25 -7.63 7.36
C GLY A 271 -8.04 -8.90 7.71
N HIS A 272 -7.37 -10.01 8.08
CA HIS A 272 -8.08 -11.22 8.47
C HIS A 272 -8.51 -11.13 9.94
N VAL A 273 -9.79 -11.42 10.22
CA VAL A 273 -10.36 -11.25 11.57
C VAL A 273 -9.60 -12.05 12.65
N ASP A 274 -9.17 -13.27 12.33
CA ASP A 274 -8.39 -14.09 13.26
C ASP A 274 -6.97 -13.51 13.48
N ALA A 275 -6.38 -12.86 12.49
CA ALA A 275 -5.10 -12.19 12.62
C ALA A 275 -5.19 -10.96 13.52
N ILE A 276 -6.29 -10.19 13.45
CA ILE A 276 -6.54 -9.03 14.31
C ILE A 276 -6.59 -9.47 15.79
N ASP A 277 -7.38 -10.52 16.11
CA ASP A 277 -7.48 -11.03 17.50
C ASP A 277 -6.16 -11.66 17.96
N THR A 278 -5.45 -12.39 17.07
CA THR A 278 -4.13 -12.96 17.38
C THR A 278 -3.08 -11.89 17.63
N ALA A 279 -3.11 -10.78 16.85
CA ALA A 279 -2.20 -9.66 17.00
C ALA A 279 -2.33 -9.00 18.40
N LEU A 280 -3.56 -8.85 18.89
CA LEU A 280 -3.81 -8.32 20.24
C LEU A 280 -3.23 -9.22 21.32
N ARG A 281 -3.40 -10.55 21.21
CA ARG A 281 -2.87 -11.52 22.17
C ARG A 281 -1.35 -11.67 22.11
N ALA A 282 -0.75 -11.40 20.94
CA ALA A 282 0.68 -11.44 20.74
C ALA A 282 1.38 -10.21 21.33
N ALA A 283 0.73 -9.05 21.34
CA ALA A 283 1.28 -7.82 21.87
C ALA A 283 1.57 -7.95 23.38
N ARG A 284 2.72 -7.43 23.81
CA ARG A 284 3.02 -7.34 25.25
C ARG A 284 2.08 -6.37 25.98
N ARG A 285 2.06 -6.42 27.28
CA ARG A 285 1.39 -5.38 28.08
C ARG A 285 2.03 -4.01 27.81
N GLY A 286 1.19 -3.01 27.55
CA GLY A 286 1.62 -1.69 27.09
C GLY A 286 2.14 -1.66 25.65
N GLY A 287 2.00 -2.74 24.89
CA GLY A 287 2.37 -2.83 23.48
C GLY A 287 1.44 -2.02 22.57
N LYS A 288 1.78 -1.99 21.29
CA LYS A 288 1.03 -1.20 20.29
C LYS A 288 0.68 -2.08 19.10
N VAL A 289 -0.56 -2.05 18.68
CA VAL A 289 -1.07 -2.80 17.51
C VAL A 289 -1.51 -1.81 16.44
N ILE A 290 -0.85 -1.87 15.30
CA ILE A 290 -1.15 -1.09 14.09
C ILE A 290 -2.08 -1.92 13.22
N LEU A 291 -3.25 -1.37 12.90
CA LEU A 291 -4.25 -1.98 12.04
C LEU A 291 -4.24 -1.26 10.68
N PHE A 292 -3.79 -1.95 9.64
CA PHE A 292 -3.72 -1.44 8.28
C PHE A 292 -4.54 -2.30 7.30
N GLY A 293 -4.56 -3.63 7.51
CA GLY A 293 -5.29 -4.56 6.65
C GLY A 293 -6.79 -4.27 6.62
N LEU A 294 -7.39 -4.17 5.42
CA LEU A 294 -8.82 -3.96 5.27
C LEU A 294 -9.59 -5.29 5.42
N PRO A 295 -10.44 -5.46 6.44
CA PRO A 295 -11.23 -6.66 6.58
C PRO A 295 -12.32 -6.72 5.50
N LYS A 296 -12.63 -7.93 5.03
CA LYS A 296 -13.77 -8.15 4.11
C LYS A 296 -15.11 -7.91 4.78
N MET A 297 -15.18 -8.09 6.10
CA MET A 297 -16.38 -7.90 6.92
C MET A 297 -16.26 -6.60 7.72
N GLN A 298 -17.37 -5.90 7.87
CA GLN A 298 -17.41 -4.65 8.67
C GLN A 298 -17.32 -4.90 10.18
N ALA A 299 -17.73 -6.09 10.66
CA ALA A 299 -17.69 -6.43 12.07
C ALA A 299 -16.49 -7.33 12.39
N VAL A 300 -15.73 -6.97 13.42
CA VAL A 300 -14.65 -7.75 14.00
C VAL A 300 -14.96 -8.04 15.47
N THR A 301 -14.89 -9.31 15.87
CA THR A 301 -15.10 -9.70 17.27
C THR A 301 -13.74 -9.88 17.93
N LEU A 302 -13.55 -9.25 19.08
CA LEU A 302 -12.40 -9.41 19.96
C LEU A 302 -12.84 -10.28 21.14
N GLU A 303 -12.34 -11.52 21.22
CA GLU A 303 -12.82 -12.51 22.21
C GLU A 303 -12.45 -12.14 23.65
N ARG A 304 -11.27 -11.53 23.84
CA ARG A 304 -10.70 -11.21 25.16
C ARG A 304 -10.44 -9.70 25.30
N TYR A 305 -11.43 -8.90 24.93
CA TYR A 305 -11.26 -7.45 24.92
C TYR A 305 -10.79 -6.87 26.28
N ALA A 306 -11.36 -7.35 27.38
CA ALA A 306 -10.99 -6.85 28.70
C ALA A 306 -9.53 -7.17 29.05
N GLU A 307 -9.10 -8.42 28.82
CA GLU A 307 -7.76 -8.90 29.15
C GLU A 307 -6.69 -8.35 28.21
N ASP A 308 -6.93 -8.48 26.89
CA ASP A 308 -5.91 -8.20 25.89
C ASP A 308 -5.79 -6.69 25.58
N VAL A 309 -6.87 -5.92 25.71
CA VAL A 309 -6.85 -4.47 25.45
C VAL A 309 -6.80 -3.67 26.73
N ILE A 310 -7.80 -3.80 27.61
CA ILE A 310 -7.93 -2.92 28.79
C ILE A 310 -6.87 -3.24 29.86
N PHE A 311 -6.83 -4.49 30.35
CA PHE A 311 -5.84 -4.89 31.36
C PHE A 311 -4.43 -5.06 30.76
N GLY A 312 -4.34 -5.35 29.45
CA GLY A 312 -3.09 -5.32 28.70
C GLY A 312 -2.54 -3.90 28.52
N GLY A 313 -3.36 -2.87 28.61
CA GLY A 313 -2.97 -1.48 28.32
C GLY A 313 -2.49 -1.30 26.88
N VAL A 314 -3.03 -2.10 25.94
CA VAL A 314 -2.58 -2.12 24.55
C VAL A 314 -3.17 -0.92 23.80
N THR A 315 -2.34 -0.25 23.02
CA THR A 315 -2.78 0.80 22.11
C THR A 315 -3.16 0.22 20.77
N LEU A 316 -4.40 0.47 20.32
CA LEU A 316 -4.86 0.15 18.97
C LEU A 316 -4.83 1.39 18.09
N LYS A 317 -4.15 1.30 16.94
CA LYS A 317 -4.02 2.42 16.01
C LYS A 317 -4.41 1.99 14.59
N GLY A 318 -5.51 2.54 14.10
CA GLY A 318 -5.88 2.43 12.67
C GLY A 318 -5.01 3.36 11.82
N ILE A 319 -4.50 2.83 10.72
CA ILE A 319 -3.70 3.56 9.73
C ILE A 319 -4.41 3.51 8.40
N VAL A 320 -4.50 4.66 7.73
CA VAL A 320 -5.00 4.77 6.36
C VAL A 320 -4.01 5.54 5.50
N GLY A 321 -3.70 4.99 4.34
CA GLY A 321 -2.85 5.64 3.35
C GLY A 321 -1.51 6.10 3.91
N ARG A 322 -1.08 7.28 3.49
CA ARG A 322 0.18 7.94 3.86
C ARG A 322 -0.11 9.22 4.63
N LYS A 323 0.71 9.59 5.58
CA LYS A 323 0.74 11.00 6.06
C LYS A 323 1.25 11.85 4.89
N ILE A 324 0.33 12.35 4.10
CA ILE A 324 0.62 13.05 2.84
C ILE A 324 1.62 14.17 3.10
N TYR A 325 2.68 14.20 2.29
CA TYR A 325 3.90 14.97 2.34
C TYR A 325 4.96 14.43 3.33
N GLU A 326 4.66 14.17 4.56
CA GLU A 326 5.63 13.71 5.58
C GLU A 326 6.22 12.33 5.21
N THR A 327 5.35 11.36 4.93
CA THR A 327 5.82 10.01 4.55
C THR A 327 6.51 9.98 3.19
N TRP A 328 6.22 10.91 2.28
CA TRP A 328 6.93 11.03 1.01
C TRP A 328 8.38 11.49 1.20
N ILE A 329 8.64 12.41 2.13
CA ILE A 329 10.00 12.84 2.48
C ILE A 329 10.79 11.63 2.99
N THR A 330 10.24 10.91 3.95
CA THR A 330 10.86 9.70 4.51
C THR A 330 11.01 8.59 3.45
N THR A 331 10.02 8.41 2.56
CA THR A 331 10.11 7.49 1.43
C THR A 331 11.31 7.83 0.55
N ARG A 332 11.48 9.09 0.17
CA ARG A 332 12.61 9.55 -0.64
C ARG A 332 13.96 9.28 0.03
N GLU A 333 14.07 9.56 1.33
CA GLU A 333 15.26 9.26 2.11
C GLU A 333 15.59 7.77 2.09
N LEU A 334 14.59 6.92 2.28
CA LEU A 334 14.77 5.47 2.29
C LEU A 334 15.12 4.92 0.90
N VAL A 335 14.43 5.33 -0.16
CA VAL A 335 14.72 4.85 -1.53
C VAL A 335 16.04 5.42 -2.08
N SER A 336 16.61 6.46 -1.48
CA SER A 336 17.97 6.92 -1.81
C SER A 336 19.06 5.94 -1.37
N ARG A 337 18.76 5.06 -0.42
CA ARG A 337 19.69 4.05 0.11
C ARG A 337 19.72 2.81 -0.78
N ALA A 338 20.92 2.38 -1.17
CA ALA A 338 21.11 1.22 -2.05
C ALA A 338 20.63 -0.11 -1.42
N ASP A 339 20.84 -0.28 -0.11
CA ASP A 339 20.38 -1.46 0.64
C ASP A 339 18.86 -1.58 0.67
N VAL A 340 18.16 -0.46 0.84
CA VAL A 340 16.69 -0.39 0.82
C VAL A 340 16.17 -0.71 -0.59
N ARG A 341 16.73 -0.08 -1.64
CA ARG A 341 16.33 -0.39 -3.03
C ARG A 341 16.53 -1.85 -3.39
N SER A 342 17.63 -2.47 -2.93
CA SER A 342 17.89 -3.90 -3.16
C SER A 342 16.79 -4.78 -2.57
N ARG A 343 16.36 -4.48 -1.34
CA ARG A 343 15.27 -5.21 -0.67
C ARG A 343 13.93 -4.95 -1.35
N ILE A 344 13.64 -3.71 -1.77
CA ILE A 344 12.42 -3.38 -2.52
C ILE A 344 12.38 -4.18 -3.83
N ARG A 345 13.49 -4.28 -4.58
CA ARG A 345 13.56 -5.11 -5.80
C ARG A 345 13.23 -6.58 -5.54
N ALA A 346 13.61 -7.13 -4.38
CA ALA A 346 13.27 -8.50 -4.01
C ALA A 346 11.76 -8.71 -3.80
N VAL A 347 11.00 -7.65 -3.50
CA VAL A 347 9.54 -7.70 -3.40
C VAL A 347 8.88 -7.66 -4.77
N ILE A 348 9.52 -7.07 -5.80
CA ILE A 348 9.01 -7.06 -7.18
C ILE A 348 9.28 -8.43 -7.79
N THR A 349 8.29 -9.31 -7.80
CA THR A 349 8.46 -10.67 -8.31
C THR A 349 8.16 -10.79 -9.80
N ASP A 350 7.36 -9.88 -10.34
CA ASP A 350 6.88 -9.97 -11.72
C ASP A 350 6.88 -8.58 -12.38
N THR A 351 7.44 -8.50 -13.59
CA THR A 351 7.35 -7.33 -14.45
C THR A 351 6.76 -7.78 -15.78
N ILE A 352 5.55 -7.32 -16.07
CA ILE A 352 4.71 -7.81 -17.16
C ILE A 352 4.48 -6.68 -18.17
N PRO A 353 4.59 -6.91 -19.49
CA PRO A 353 4.24 -5.93 -20.51
C PRO A 353 2.78 -5.50 -20.38
N PHE A 354 2.51 -4.20 -20.57
CA PHE A 354 1.19 -3.58 -20.40
C PHE A 354 0.05 -4.30 -21.14
N PRO A 355 0.21 -4.76 -22.41
CA PRO A 355 -0.85 -5.52 -23.09
C PRO A 355 -1.18 -6.87 -22.46
N ARG A 356 -0.31 -7.41 -21.61
CA ARG A 356 -0.51 -8.68 -20.88
C ARG A 356 -1.08 -8.47 -19.48
N TYR A 357 -1.82 -7.40 -19.28
CA TYR A 357 -2.38 -7.02 -17.97
C TYR A 357 -3.22 -8.11 -17.31
N GLU A 358 -3.93 -8.93 -18.08
CA GLU A 358 -4.72 -10.06 -17.54
C GLU A 358 -3.85 -11.06 -16.78
N GLU A 359 -2.66 -11.37 -17.30
CA GLU A 359 -1.69 -12.20 -16.60
C GLU A 359 -1.24 -11.56 -15.28
N ALA A 360 -1.00 -10.24 -15.29
CA ALA A 360 -0.63 -9.51 -14.07
C ALA A 360 -1.73 -9.59 -12.99
N PHE A 361 -3.00 -9.44 -13.38
CA PHE A 361 -4.12 -9.62 -12.47
C PHE A 361 -4.24 -11.07 -11.97
N GLN A 362 -4.06 -12.07 -12.84
CA GLN A 362 -4.09 -13.48 -12.44
C GLN A 362 -3.01 -13.79 -11.40
N LYS A 363 -1.77 -13.33 -11.61
CA LYS A 363 -0.67 -13.51 -10.66
C LYS A 363 -0.97 -12.87 -9.31
N MET A 364 -1.46 -11.63 -9.30
CA MET A 364 -1.83 -10.94 -8.06
C MET A 364 -2.96 -11.67 -7.31
N LEU A 365 -3.99 -12.09 -8.02
CA LEU A 365 -5.16 -12.79 -7.45
C LEU A 365 -4.79 -14.19 -6.95
N GLY A 366 -3.84 -14.88 -7.60
CA GLY A 366 -3.32 -16.19 -7.19
C GLY A 366 -2.53 -16.18 -5.89
N ARG A 367 -2.16 -15.01 -5.35
CA ARG A 367 -1.38 -14.83 -4.10
C ARG A 367 0.01 -15.49 -4.09
N GLU A 368 0.51 -15.86 -5.26
CA GLU A 368 1.86 -16.42 -5.47
C GLU A 368 2.81 -15.36 -6.04
N SER A 369 2.59 -14.11 -5.69
CA SER A 369 3.41 -12.97 -6.09
C SER A 369 3.69 -12.05 -4.91
N GLY A 370 4.78 -11.35 -4.99
CA GLY A 370 5.03 -10.13 -4.24
C GLY A 370 4.35 -8.94 -4.94
N LYS A 371 5.12 -7.94 -5.35
CA LYS A 371 4.61 -6.81 -6.13
C LYS A 371 4.68 -7.13 -7.62
N VAL A 372 3.57 -6.90 -8.33
CA VAL A 372 3.48 -7.07 -9.80
C VAL A 372 3.52 -5.69 -10.45
N VAL A 373 4.45 -5.50 -11.38
CA VAL A 373 4.65 -4.25 -12.12
C VAL A 373 4.23 -4.44 -13.57
N LEU A 374 3.49 -3.49 -14.11
CA LEU A 374 3.18 -3.35 -15.53
C LEU A 374 4.19 -2.40 -16.18
N ARG A 375 4.89 -2.86 -17.21
CA ARG A 375 5.74 -2.00 -18.03
C ARG A 375 4.88 -1.38 -19.12
N VAL A 376 4.60 -0.08 -18.99
CA VAL A 376 3.67 0.65 -19.87
C VAL A 376 4.39 1.12 -21.15
N SER A 377 5.58 1.70 -21.02
CA SER A 377 6.40 2.09 -22.16
C SER A 377 7.81 1.48 -22.10
N GLN A 378 8.47 1.33 -23.24
CA GLN A 378 9.81 0.72 -23.33
C GLN A 378 10.95 1.75 -23.32
N ASP A 379 10.66 3.06 -23.46
CA ASP A 379 11.66 4.14 -23.58
C ASP A 379 11.45 5.26 -22.56
#